data_ccb3a2a1063eab92627571e726ee6ac0
#
_entry.id   ccb3a2a1063eab92627571e726ee6ac0
#
_cell.length_a   1.000
_cell.length_b   1.000
_cell.length_c   1.000
_cell.angle_alpha   90.00
_cell.angle_beta   90.00
_cell.angle_gamma   90.00
#
_symmetry.space_group_name_H-M   'P 1'
#
loop_
_entity.id
_entity.type
_entity.pdbx_description
1 polymer ?
#
loop_
_entity_poly.entity_id
_entity_poly.type
_entity_poly.pdbx_seq_one_letter_code
_entity_poly.pdbx_strand_id
1 'polypeptide(L)'
;LKALNKLTSGKVYVGISQRQPIDVKNATSVIFDGPHPAGNVGIQINHIAPINKGDTVWTMSALDVLFIGRLFDKGIADFSRIVAVTGSEIDDPHYVRTRIGASIASITQGMVKAVEYEQRYISGNVLTGVKTDADGYIGATHSQITVIPEGNNYDEFLGWASLNPHKYSTSHSYFSWLLGKKKKYTIDARIRGGERAIIMSDEYDRVFPMDIYPEYLIKAILAFDIDKMENLGIYEVAPEDFALCEFVDTSKLELQKIVRDGLDRLMKEMN
;
A
#
# COMPACT_ATOMS: atom_id res chain seq x y z
N LEU A 1 4.91 -20.78 12.89
CA LEU A 1 4.81 -20.02 14.14
C LEU A 1 5.67 -20.58 15.29
N LYS A 2 5.75 -21.91 15.50
CA LYS A 2 6.61 -22.48 16.55
C LYS A 2 8.08 -22.03 16.45
N ALA A 3 8.62 -21.93 15.21
CA ALA A 3 9.97 -21.45 14.99
C ALA A 3 10.09 -19.95 15.34
N LEU A 4 9.12 -19.14 14.94
CA LEU A 4 9.10 -17.69 15.22
C LEU A 4 9.06 -17.40 16.72
N ASN A 5 8.26 -18.14 17.48
CA ASN A 5 8.22 -18.03 18.95
C ASN A 5 9.55 -18.34 19.65
N LYS A 6 10.51 -18.97 18.95
CA LYS A 6 11.86 -19.21 19.50
C LYS A 6 12.83 -18.07 19.20
N LEU A 7 12.48 -17.20 18.27
CA LEU A 7 13.32 -16.07 17.86
C LEU A 7 13.06 -14.80 18.69
N THR A 8 11.95 -14.74 19.42
CA THR A 8 11.59 -13.57 20.24
C THR A 8 11.11 -14.02 21.61
N SER A 9 11.39 -13.21 22.64
CA SER A 9 10.79 -13.32 23.97
C SER A 9 9.42 -12.64 24.05
N GLY A 10 9.08 -11.82 23.08
CA GLY A 10 7.80 -11.11 23.00
C GLY A 10 6.66 -12.00 22.52
N LYS A 11 5.44 -11.50 22.64
CA LYS A 11 4.24 -12.18 22.12
C LYS A 11 4.20 -12.16 20.60
N VAL A 12 3.76 -13.24 20.00
CA VAL A 12 3.48 -13.32 18.57
C VAL A 12 2.00 -13.08 18.34
N TYR A 13 1.67 -12.08 17.53
CA TYR A 13 0.33 -11.75 17.13
C TYR A 13 0.10 -12.12 15.66
N VAL A 14 -1.12 -12.49 15.32
CA VAL A 14 -1.55 -12.74 13.95
C VAL A 14 -2.83 -11.97 13.68
N GLY A 15 -2.75 -10.97 12.82
CA GLY A 15 -3.92 -10.24 12.32
C GLY A 15 -4.67 -11.12 11.32
N ILE A 16 -5.95 -11.34 11.56
CA ILE A 16 -6.83 -12.14 10.70
C ILE A 16 -8.10 -11.38 10.37
N SER A 17 -8.68 -11.64 9.21
CA SER A 17 -10.01 -11.14 8.87
C SER A 17 -11.10 -12.04 9.44
N GLN A 18 -12.20 -11.46 9.89
CA GLN A 18 -13.39 -12.22 10.31
C GLN A 18 -13.91 -13.14 9.20
N ARG A 19 -13.69 -12.78 7.93
CA ARG A 19 -14.10 -13.56 6.76
C ARG A 19 -13.26 -14.82 6.54
N GLN A 20 -12.08 -14.87 7.13
CA GLN A 20 -11.14 -15.99 6.99
C GLN A 20 -10.59 -16.39 8.39
N PRO A 21 -11.44 -16.90 9.28
CA PRO A 21 -10.98 -17.34 10.58
C PRO A 21 -10.01 -18.51 10.41
N ILE A 22 -8.81 -18.35 10.93
CA ILE A 22 -7.78 -19.40 10.96
C ILE A 22 -7.50 -19.74 12.41
N ASP A 23 -7.57 -21.01 12.77
CA ASP A 23 -7.11 -21.47 14.09
C ASP A 23 -5.58 -21.42 14.14
N VAL A 24 -5.05 -20.45 14.87
CA VAL A 24 -3.62 -20.19 14.95
C VAL A 24 -3.08 -20.67 16.28
N LYS A 25 -2.35 -21.79 16.24
CA LYS A 25 -1.66 -22.32 17.42
C LYS A 25 -0.35 -21.58 17.66
N ASN A 26 -0.02 -21.34 18.93
CA ASN A 26 1.20 -20.66 19.39
C ASN A 26 1.31 -19.17 18.99
N ALA A 27 0.19 -18.49 18.85
CA ALA A 27 0.14 -17.04 18.66
C ALA A 27 -1.21 -16.50 19.16
N THR A 28 -1.30 -15.22 19.39
CA THR A 28 -2.55 -14.54 19.72
C THR A 28 -3.19 -14.04 18.43
N SER A 29 -4.36 -14.57 18.08
CA SER A 29 -5.13 -14.08 16.93
C SER A 29 -5.90 -12.82 17.31
N VAL A 30 -5.81 -11.79 16.46
CA VAL A 30 -6.58 -10.54 16.59
C VAL A 30 -7.34 -10.33 15.29
N ILE A 31 -8.65 -10.10 15.43
CA ILE A 31 -9.52 -9.87 14.26
C ILE A 31 -9.48 -8.40 13.88
N PHE A 32 -9.12 -8.12 12.63
CA PHE A 32 -9.24 -6.83 12.00
C PHE A 32 -10.24 -6.94 10.85
N ASP A 33 -11.31 -6.16 10.91
CA ASP A 33 -12.34 -6.13 9.88
C ASP A 33 -12.61 -4.69 9.48
N GLY A 34 -12.81 -4.47 8.19
CA GLY A 34 -13.05 -3.15 7.63
C GLY A 34 -12.47 -3.00 6.22
N PRO A 35 -12.64 -1.82 5.62
CA PRO A 35 -11.99 -1.49 4.35
C PRO A 35 -10.48 -1.31 4.54
N HIS A 36 -9.73 -1.26 3.42
CA HIS A 36 -8.36 -0.80 3.44
C HIS A 36 -8.28 0.57 4.17
N PRO A 37 -7.32 0.79 5.10
CA PRO A 37 -6.08 0.05 5.35
C PRO A 37 -6.10 -0.92 6.56
N ALA A 38 -7.25 -1.46 6.98
CA ALA A 38 -7.33 -2.39 8.12
C ALA A 38 -6.35 -3.58 8.03
N GLY A 39 -5.92 -3.94 6.80
CA GLY A 39 -4.93 -4.99 6.56
C GLY A 39 -3.48 -4.57 6.68
N ASN A 40 -3.17 -3.28 6.82
CA ASN A 40 -1.80 -2.80 6.96
C ASN A 40 -1.25 -3.17 8.34
N VAL A 41 -0.01 -3.65 8.36
CA VAL A 41 0.61 -4.11 9.61
C VAL A 41 0.86 -2.96 10.59
N GLY A 42 1.18 -1.76 10.12
CA GLY A 42 1.31 -0.56 10.96
C GLY A 42 0.03 -0.25 11.71
N ILE A 43 -1.12 -0.26 11.01
CA ILE A 43 -2.45 -0.09 11.61
C ILE A 43 -2.72 -1.15 12.68
N GLN A 44 -2.39 -2.42 12.38
CA GLN A 44 -2.60 -3.51 13.33
C GLN A 44 -1.72 -3.37 14.58
N ILE A 45 -0.46 -2.97 14.42
CA ILE A 45 0.46 -2.74 15.53
C ILE A 45 -0.03 -1.60 16.40
N ASN A 46 -0.43 -0.47 15.80
CA ASN A 46 -0.95 0.68 16.55
C ASN A 46 -2.14 0.30 17.46
N HIS A 47 -3.05 -0.56 16.97
CA HIS A 47 -4.21 -1.01 17.74
C HIS A 47 -3.91 -2.09 18.78
N ILE A 48 -2.84 -2.88 18.62
CA ILE A 48 -2.50 -3.97 19.54
C ILE A 48 -1.52 -3.49 20.62
N ALA A 49 -0.44 -2.86 20.19
CA ALA A 49 0.65 -2.40 21.05
C ALA A 49 1.44 -1.30 20.29
N PRO A 50 1.03 -0.03 20.43
CA PRO A 50 1.72 1.09 19.79
C PRO A 50 3.21 1.10 20.13
N ILE A 51 4.03 1.45 19.16
CA ILE A 51 5.49 1.43 19.27
C ILE A 51 5.98 2.77 19.81
N ASN A 52 6.91 2.73 20.75
CA ASN A 52 7.61 3.88 21.25
C ASN A 52 9.11 3.85 20.91
N LYS A 53 9.79 4.95 21.18
CA LYS A 53 11.25 5.05 21.03
C LYS A 53 11.97 3.94 21.76
N GLY A 54 12.81 3.19 21.05
CA GLY A 54 13.58 2.07 21.57
C GLY A 54 12.87 0.70 21.51
N ASP A 55 11.60 0.65 21.18
CA ASP A 55 10.90 -0.60 20.95
C ASP A 55 11.31 -1.25 19.63
N THR A 56 11.31 -2.57 19.59
CA THR A 56 11.59 -3.36 18.39
C THR A 56 10.45 -4.32 18.11
N VAL A 57 9.86 -4.20 16.94
CA VAL A 57 8.81 -5.10 16.45
C VAL A 57 9.23 -5.72 15.13
N TRP A 58 9.12 -7.05 15.06
CA TRP A 58 9.36 -7.79 13.82
C TRP A 58 8.03 -8.08 13.13
N THR A 59 7.95 -7.72 11.87
CA THR A 59 6.78 -7.99 11.03
C THR A 59 7.11 -9.02 9.96
N MET A 60 6.13 -9.82 9.58
CA MET A 60 6.31 -10.86 8.57
C MET A 60 4.99 -11.10 7.82
N SER A 61 5.06 -11.22 6.51
CA SER A 61 3.89 -11.55 5.71
C SER A 61 3.47 -13.02 5.92
N ALA A 62 2.20 -13.32 5.68
CA ALA A 62 1.70 -14.70 5.73
C ALA A 62 2.45 -15.62 4.74
N LEU A 63 2.89 -15.10 3.60
CA LEU A 63 3.69 -15.85 2.61
C LEU A 63 5.06 -16.22 3.14
N ASP A 64 5.73 -15.31 3.83
CA ASP A 64 7.04 -15.58 4.43
C ASP A 64 6.94 -16.64 5.53
N VAL A 65 5.88 -16.58 6.32
CA VAL A 65 5.57 -17.63 7.32
C VAL A 65 5.37 -18.99 6.65
N LEU A 66 4.71 -19.04 5.48
CA LEU A 66 4.54 -20.27 4.71
C LEU A 66 5.87 -20.79 4.15
N PHE A 67 6.75 -19.93 3.66
CA PHE A 67 8.07 -20.34 3.17
C PHE A 67 8.92 -20.94 4.29
N ILE A 68 8.95 -20.29 5.45
CA ILE A 68 9.62 -20.81 6.64
C ILE A 68 8.99 -22.13 7.07
N GLY A 69 7.66 -22.20 7.09
CA GLY A 69 6.94 -23.42 7.45
C GLY A 69 7.29 -24.60 6.54
N ARG A 70 7.33 -24.38 5.22
CA ARG A 70 7.71 -25.43 4.22
C ARG A 70 9.15 -25.89 4.41
N LEU A 71 10.07 -24.96 4.70
CA LEU A 71 11.46 -25.30 4.98
C LEU A 71 11.59 -26.21 6.17
N PHE A 72 10.95 -25.90 7.29
CA PHE A 72 11.00 -26.72 8.51
C PHE A 72 10.23 -28.04 8.43
N ASP A 73 9.19 -28.10 7.59
CA ASP A 73 8.36 -29.29 7.40
C ASP A 73 9.00 -30.28 6.41
N LYS A 74 9.53 -29.76 5.28
CA LYS A 74 10.01 -30.56 4.15
C LYS A 74 11.52 -30.57 3.99
N GLY A 75 12.25 -29.71 4.70
CA GLY A 75 13.69 -29.53 4.51
C GLY A 75 14.06 -28.89 3.16
N ILE A 76 13.11 -28.34 2.43
CA ILE A 76 13.30 -27.76 1.10
C ILE A 76 12.81 -26.32 1.09
N ALA A 77 13.60 -25.40 0.54
CA ALA A 77 13.23 -24.02 0.30
C ALA A 77 12.30 -23.92 -0.92
N ASP A 78 10.99 -24.05 -0.70
CA ASP A 78 9.96 -23.91 -1.72
C ASP A 78 9.41 -22.47 -1.73
N PHE A 79 9.87 -21.66 -2.67
CA PHE A 79 9.45 -20.27 -2.88
C PHE A 79 8.29 -20.13 -3.87
N SER A 80 7.53 -21.19 -4.11
CA SER A 80 6.31 -21.11 -4.91
C SER A 80 5.25 -20.28 -4.18
N ARG A 81 4.59 -19.40 -4.93
CA ARG A 81 3.55 -18.51 -4.40
C ARG A 81 2.43 -18.30 -5.40
N ILE A 82 1.34 -17.73 -4.91
CA ILE A 82 0.23 -17.26 -5.73
C ILE A 82 0.33 -15.74 -5.83
N VAL A 83 0.18 -15.22 -7.04
CA VAL A 83 0.19 -13.79 -7.36
C VAL A 83 -1.14 -13.43 -8.01
N ALA A 84 -1.77 -12.36 -7.54
CA ALA A 84 -2.94 -11.78 -8.19
C ALA A 84 -2.50 -10.97 -9.41
N VAL A 85 -3.08 -11.24 -10.57
CA VAL A 85 -2.93 -10.39 -11.76
C VAL A 85 -4.20 -9.58 -11.93
N THR A 86 -4.09 -8.25 -11.90
CA THR A 86 -5.24 -7.34 -11.83
C THR A 86 -4.93 -6.00 -12.49
N GLY A 87 -5.92 -5.13 -12.52
CA GLY A 87 -5.83 -3.80 -13.13
C GLY A 87 -6.84 -3.65 -14.27
N SER A 88 -7.10 -2.41 -14.67
CA SER A 88 -8.05 -2.12 -15.75
C SER A 88 -7.59 -2.62 -17.12
N GLU A 89 -6.30 -2.85 -17.27
CA GLU A 89 -5.69 -3.33 -18.52
C GLU A 89 -5.49 -4.85 -18.57
N ILE A 90 -6.04 -5.57 -17.61
CA ILE A 90 -6.08 -7.04 -17.62
C ILE A 90 -7.48 -7.49 -18.07
N ASP A 91 -7.53 -8.34 -19.11
CA ASP A 91 -8.79 -8.85 -19.66
C ASP A 91 -9.54 -9.76 -18.67
N ASP A 92 -8.81 -10.70 -18.06
CA ASP A 92 -9.36 -11.67 -17.09
C ASP A 92 -8.52 -11.67 -15.81
N PRO A 93 -8.87 -10.83 -14.81
CA PRO A 93 -8.14 -10.79 -13.55
C PRO A 93 -8.28 -12.10 -12.78
N HIS A 94 -7.14 -12.77 -12.49
CA HIS A 94 -7.13 -14.02 -11.74
C HIS A 94 -5.81 -14.25 -11.00
N TYR A 95 -5.72 -15.37 -10.27
CA TYR A 95 -4.54 -15.77 -9.53
C TYR A 95 -3.66 -16.71 -10.34
N VAL A 96 -2.37 -16.42 -10.39
CA VAL A 96 -1.35 -17.21 -11.10
C VAL A 96 -0.40 -17.83 -10.08
N ARG A 97 -0.11 -19.13 -10.23
CA ARG A 97 0.93 -19.79 -9.44
C ARG A 97 2.28 -19.58 -10.09
N THR A 98 3.22 -19.03 -9.33
CA THR A 98 4.56 -18.69 -9.80
C THR A 98 5.60 -18.85 -8.68
N ARG A 99 6.80 -18.31 -8.87
CA ARG A 99 7.91 -18.31 -7.89
C ARG A 99 8.39 -16.89 -7.65
N ILE A 100 9.13 -16.69 -6.55
CA ILE A 100 9.87 -15.45 -6.32
C ILE A 100 10.83 -15.20 -7.49
N GLY A 101 10.91 -13.96 -7.96
CA GLY A 101 11.78 -13.56 -9.07
C GLY A 101 11.27 -13.94 -10.46
N ALA A 102 10.02 -14.35 -10.63
CA ALA A 102 9.43 -14.57 -11.93
C ALA A 102 9.27 -13.24 -12.69
N SER A 103 9.47 -13.28 -14.03
CA SER A 103 9.28 -12.10 -14.86
C SER A 103 7.80 -11.75 -15.00
N ILE A 104 7.50 -10.47 -15.04
CA ILE A 104 6.13 -9.95 -15.20
C ILE A 104 5.57 -10.42 -16.55
N ALA A 105 6.36 -10.36 -17.63
CA ALA A 105 5.96 -10.85 -18.94
C ALA A 105 5.48 -12.31 -18.92
N SER A 106 6.18 -13.20 -18.19
CA SER A 106 5.78 -14.61 -18.10
C SER A 106 4.50 -14.81 -17.29
N ILE A 107 4.25 -13.97 -16.29
CA ILE A 107 3.06 -14.04 -15.44
C ILE A 107 1.84 -13.47 -16.16
N THR A 108 2.00 -12.38 -16.92
CA THR A 108 0.90 -11.64 -17.58
C THR A 108 0.68 -12.04 -19.03
N GLN A 109 1.38 -13.06 -19.52
CA GLN A 109 1.32 -13.50 -20.92
C GLN A 109 -0.11 -13.80 -21.36
N GLY A 110 -0.57 -13.11 -22.39
CA GLY A 110 -1.90 -13.29 -22.97
C GLY A 110 -3.05 -12.71 -22.13
N MET A 111 -2.73 -11.95 -21.06
CA MET A 111 -3.75 -11.36 -20.16
C MET A 111 -3.89 -9.85 -20.34
N VAL A 112 -2.86 -9.19 -20.85
CA VAL A 112 -2.84 -7.73 -21.01
C VAL A 112 -3.55 -7.35 -22.30
N LYS A 113 -4.42 -6.35 -22.21
CA LYS A 113 -5.16 -5.82 -23.36
C LYS A 113 -4.23 -5.30 -24.44
N ALA A 114 -4.56 -5.62 -25.69
CA ALA A 114 -3.88 -5.01 -26.84
C ALA A 114 -4.48 -3.63 -27.11
N VAL A 115 -3.79 -2.58 -26.67
CA VAL A 115 -4.21 -1.18 -26.81
C VAL A 115 -3.09 -0.35 -27.45
N GLU A 116 -3.43 0.79 -28.06
CA GLU A 116 -2.48 1.68 -28.75
C GLU A 116 -1.77 2.66 -27.80
N TYR A 117 -2.22 2.76 -26.54
CA TYR A 117 -1.62 3.64 -25.53
C TYR A 117 -0.68 2.88 -24.59
N GLU A 118 0.21 3.62 -23.95
CA GLU A 118 1.17 3.08 -23.00
C GLU A 118 0.47 2.58 -21.73
N GLN A 119 0.87 1.41 -21.27
CA GLN A 119 0.39 0.78 -20.05
C GLN A 119 1.45 0.83 -18.96
N ARG A 120 1.03 1.10 -17.73
CA ARG A 120 1.88 1.06 -16.55
C ARG A 120 1.78 -0.28 -15.87
N TYR A 121 2.91 -0.95 -15.76
CA TYR A 121 3.05 -2.16 -14.96
C TYR A 121 3.49 -1.80 -13.55
N ILE A 122 2.83 -2.37 -12.55
CA ILE A 122 3.09 -2.13 -11.14
C ILE A 122 3.33 -3.48 -10.46
N SER A 123 4.50 -3.66 -9.88
CA SER A 123 4.75 -4.73 -8.93
C SER A 123 4.13 -4.34 -7.58
N GLY A 124 3.07 -5.02 -7.17
CA GLY A 124 2.22 -4.63 -6.05
C GLY A 124 0.90 -3.98 -6.48
N ASN A 125 0.26 -3.28 -5.56
CA ASN A 125 -0.98 -2.55 -5.77
C ASN A 125 -0.73 -1.09 -6.20
N VAL A 126 -1.80 -0.36 -6.55
CA VAL A 126 -1.71 1.04 -7.02
C VAL A 126 -1.34 2.06 -5.94
N LEU A 127 -1.41 1.70 -4.65
CA LEU A 127 -1.16 2.61 -3.54
C LEU A 127 0.29 2.54 -3.04
N THR A 128 0.85 1.33 -2.93
CA THR A 128 2.17 1.08 -2.33
C THR A 128 3.12 0.29 -3.23
N GLY A 129 2.67 -0.04 -4.44
CA GLY A 129 3.48 -0.81 -5.40
C GLY A 129 4.53 0.04 -6.11
N VAL A 130 5.44 -0.62 -6.79
CA VAL A 130 6.55 0.00 -7.51
C VAL A 130 6.33 -0.13 -9.02
N LYS A 131 6.46 0.98 -9.75
CA LYS A 131 6.46 0.97 -11.22
C LYS A 131 7.60 0.06 -11.71
N THR A 132 7.31 -0.76 -12.69
CA THR A 132 8.26 -1.66 -13.32
C THR A 132 8.00 -1.72 -14.83
N ASP A 133 8.94 -2.28 -15.56
CA ASP A 133 8.78 -2.52 -17.00
C ASP A 133 8.04 -3.83 -17.26
N ALA A 134 7.48 -3.99 -18.45
CA ALA A 134 6.77 -5.21 -18.86
C ALA A 134 7.68 -6.45 -18.81
N ASP A 135 8.96 -6.30 -19.11
CA ASP A 135 10.01 -7.33 -19.04
C ASP A 135 10.71 -7.42 -17.67
N GLY A 136 10.31 -6.58 -16.72
CA GLY A 136 10.81 -6.58 -15.34
C GLY A 136 10.37 -7.80 -14.52
N TYR A 137 10.66 -7.76 -13.23
CA TYR A 137 10.40 -8.86 -12.30
C TYR A 137 9.49 -8.42 -11.16
N ILE A 138 8.67 -9.35 -10.68
CA ILE A 138 7.86 -9.08 -9.49
C ILE A 138 8.75 -9.03 -8.24
N GLY A 139 8.57 -8.00 -7.42
CA GLY A 139 9.27 -7.83 -6.15
C GLY A 139 9.07 -9.01 -5.19
N ALA A 140 10.08 -9.29 -4.38
CA ALA A 140 10.08 -10.45 -3.47
C ALA A 140 8.90 -10.41 -2.48
N THR A 141 8.54 -9.24 -2.00
CA THR A 141 7.46 -9.02 -1.02
C THR A 141 6.08 -8.80 -1.65
N HIS A 142 6.00 -8.59 -2.97
CA HIS A 142 4.75 -8.28 -3.65
C HIS A 142 4.01 -9.55 -4.08
N SER A 143 2.73 -9.65 -3.75
CA SER A 143 1.83 -10.76 -4.10
C SER A 143 0.82 -10.40 -5.19
N GLN A 144 1.00 -9.26 -5.85
CA GLN A 144 0.10 -8.73 -6.86
C GLN A 144 0.89 -8.06 -7.99
N ILE A 145 0.37 -8.16 -9.21
CA ILE A 145 0.76 -7.34 -10.38
C ILE A 145 -0.47 -6.56 -10.79
N THR A 146 -0.30 -5.26 -10.99
CA THR A 146 -1.38 -4.38 -11.42
C THR A 146 -0.99 -3.69 -12.73
N VAL A 147 -1.87 -3.73 -13.75
CA VAL A 147 -1.66 -3.03 -15.02
C VAL A 147 -2.78 -2.04 -15.25
N ILE A 148 -2.40 -0.77 -15.43
CA ILE A 148 -3.31 0.36 -15.64
C ILE A 148 -2.81 1.22 -16.82
N PRO A 149 -3.63 2.13 -17.39
CA PRO A 149 -3.15 3.10 -18.37
C PRO A 149 -2.06 4.01 -17.76
N GLU A 150 -0.98 4.28 -18.50
CA GLU A 150 0.02 5.29 -18.10
C GLU A 150 -0.59 6.69 -18.12
N GLY A 151 -1.48 6.97 -19.04
CA GLY A 151 -2.16 8.25 -19.14
C GLY A 151 -1.39 9.31 -19.92
N ASN A 152 -0.49 8.91 -20.81
CA ASN A 152 0.28 9.83 -21.68
C ASN A 152 -0.55 10.51 -22.78
N ASN A 153 -1.82 10.14 -22.90
CA ASN A 153 -2.73 10.73 -23.89
C ASN A 153 -3.27 12.05 -23.34
N TYR A 154 -2.74 13.18 -23.83
CA TYR A 154 -2.99 14.53 -23.31
C TYR A 154 -4.06 15.31 -24.09
N ASP A 155 -4.72 14.71 -25.07
CA ASP A 155 -5.65 15.38 -26.00
C ASP A 155 -7.01 15.73 -25.38
N GLU A 156 -7.04 16.05 -24.08
CA GLU A 156 -8.25 16.48 -23.41
C GLU A 156 -8.35 17.99 -23.38
N PHE A 157 -9.45 18.54 -23.91
CA PHE A 157 -9.78 19.94 -23.75
C PHE A 157 -9.81 20.32 -22.26
N LEU A 158 -9.07 21.34 -21.84
CA LEU A 158 -8.80 21.75 -20.46
C LEU A 158 -8.04 20.72 -19.62
N GLY A 159 -7.46 19.69 -20.21
CA GLY A 159 -6.63 18.69 -19.53
C GLY A 159 -7.30 18.07 -18.31
N TRP A 160 -6.62 18.10 -17.16
CA TRP A 160 -7.13 17.57 -15.90
C TRP A 160 -8.37 18.31 -15.36
N ALA A 161 -8.57 19.58 -15.74
CA ALA A 161 -9.72 20.40 -15.33
C ALA A 161 -10.95 20.21 -16.22
N SER A 162 -10.91 19.29 -17.22
CA SER A 162 -12.04 19.05 -18.12
C SER A 162 -13.29 18.58 -17.37
N LEU A 163 -14.47 18.96 -17.89
CA LEU A 163 -15.78 18.54 -17.34
C LEU A 163 -16.16 17.09 -17.70
N ASN A 164 -15.20 16.23 -18.03
CA ASN A 164 -15.45 14.87 -18.47
C ASN A 164 -16.18 14.05 -17.38
N PRO A 165 -17.41 13.56 -17.63
CA PRO A 165 -18.19 12.81 -16.66
C PRO A 165 -17.65 11.40 -16.39
N HIS A 166 -16.60 10.98 -17.10
CA HIS A 166 -15.96 9.66 -16.91
C HIS A 166 -14.74 9.74 -15.98
N LYS A 167 -14.35 10.91 -15.51
CA LYS A 167 -13.24 11.07 -14.55
C LYS A 167 -13.70 10.82 -13.13
N TYR A 168 -12.91 10.04 -12.40
CA TYR A 168 -13.10 9.85 -10.96
C TYR A 168 -12.62 11.09 -10.18
N SER A 169 -13.34 11.43 -9.12
CA SER A 169 -12.98 12.50 -8.19
C SER A 169 -13.45 12.17 -6.79
N THR A 170 -12.54 12.17 -5.83
CA THR A 170 -12.85 12.04 -4.39
C THR A 170 -13.58 13.27 -3.86
N SER A 171 -13.17 14.46 -4.31
CA SER A 171 -13.70 15.78 -3.89
C SER A 171 -14.93 16.23 -4.68
N HIS A 172 -15.53 15.37 -5.52
CA HIS A 172 -16.64 15.71 -6.41
C HIS A 172 -16.36 16.86 -7.38
N SER A 173 -15.10 17.12 -7.73
CA SER A 173 -14.70 18.14 -8.68
C SER A 173 -15.20 17.87 -10.12
N TYR A 174 -15.51 16.61 -10.44
CA TYR A 174 -16.11 16.21 -11.71
C TYR A 174 -17.54 15.77 -11.49
N PHE A 175 -18.41 16.02 -12.48
CA PHE A 175 -19.83 15.64 -12.40
C PHE A 175 -20.10 14.13 -12.47
N SER A 176 -19.06 13.31 -12.50
CA SER A 176 -19.18 11.85 -12.52
C SER A 176 -19.94 11.26 -11.33
N TRP A 177 -19.97 11.93 -10.19
CA TRP A 177 -20.73 11.53 -9.01
C TRP A 177 -22.25 11.51 -9.25
N LEU A 178 -22.76 12.28 -10.23
CA LEU A 178 -24.16 12.27 -10.64
C LEU A 178 -24.56 10.95 -11.34
N LEU A 179 -23.58 10.18 -11.86
CA LEU A 179 -23.82 8.93 -12.60
C LEU A 179 -24.04 7.71 -11.68
N GLY A 180 -24.09 7.93 -10.37
CA GLY A 180 -24.42 6.92 -9.36
C GLY A 180 -23.23 6.10 -8.87
N LYS A 181 -23.41 5.45 -7.72
CA LYS A 181 -22.37 4.72 -6.99
C LYS A 181 -21.90 3.40 -7.65
N LYS A 182 -22.62 2.90 -8.66
CA LYS A 182 -22.29 1.62 -9.33
C LYS A 182 -21.34 1.77 -10.51
N LYS A 183 -21.01 2.99 -10.90
CA LYS A 183 -20.12 3.23 -12.03
C LYS A 183 -18.70 2.78 -11.70
N LYS A 184 -18.11 2.00 -12.60
CA LYS A 184 -16.69 1.65 -12.55
C LYS A 184 -15.89 2.69 -13.33
N TYR A 185 -14.72 3.04 -12.81
CA TYR A 185 -13.80 3.99 -13.41
C TYR A 185 -12.50 3.30 -13.77
N THR A 186 -11.95 3.65 -14.93
CA THR A 186 -10.57 3.35 -15.28
C THR A 186 -9.72 4.53 -14.82
N ILE A 187 -8.88 4.31 -13.82
CA ILE A 187 -7.99 5.34 -13.28
C ILE A 187 -6.61 5.13 -13.91
N ASP A 188 -6.05 6.19 -14.47
CA ASP A 188 -4.70 6.23 -15.02
C ASP A 188 -3.69 6.75 -13.99
N ALA A 189 -2.40 6.75 -14.35
CA ALA A 189 -1.32 7.14 -13.46
C ALA A 189 -1.07 8.66 -13.40
N ARG A 190 -1.91 9.48 -14.01
CA ARG A 190 -1.72 10.95 -14.00
C ARG A 190 -2.06 11.56 -12.65
N ILE A 191 -1.23 12.50 -12.22
CA ILE A 191 -1.59 13.43 -11.15
C ILE A 191 -2.65 14.40 -11.68
N ARG A 192 -3.85 14.35 -11.07
CA ARG A 192 -4.98 15.21 -11.45
C ARG A 192 -5.02 16.44 -10.55
N GLY A 193 -4.17 17.39 -10.84
CA GLY A 193 -3.97 18.62 -10.07
C GLY A 193 -2.53 19.09 -10.15
N GLY A 194 -2.17 20.09 -9.37
CA GLY A 194 -0.81 20.59 -9.20
C GLY A 194 -0.36 20.42 -7.75
N GLU A 195 0.91 20.14 -7.56
CA GLU A 195 1.52 20.11 -6.24
C GLU A 195 1.44 21.50 -5.58
N ARG A 196 1.08 21.54 -4.33
CA ARG A 196 0.86 22.77 -3.55
C ARG A 196 1.34 22.58 -2.13
N ALA A 197 1.47 23.70 -1.39
CA ALA A 197 1.69 23.64 0.04
C ALA A 197 0.54 22.90 0.75
N ILE A 198 0.89 22.11 1.77
CA ILE A 198 -0.08 21.38 2.56
C ILE A 198 -1.07 22.34 3.25
N ILE A 199 -2.33 22.04 3.13
CA ILE A 199 -3.41 22.74 3.84
C ILE A 199 -4.02 21.80 4.90
N MET A 200 -4.53 22.41 5.98
CA MET A 200 -5.30 21.65 6.99
C MET A 200 -6.71 21.45 6.43
N SER A 201 -7.02 20.24 6.03
CA SER A 201 -8.28 19.93 5.34
C SER A 201 -9.12 18.87 6.05
N ASP A 202 -8.58 18.22 7.08
CA ASP A 202 -9.15 17.09 7.81
C ASP A 202 -9.52 15.90 6.89
N GLU A 203 -9.00 15.88 5.65
CA GLU A 203 -9.25 14.78 4.70
C GLU A 203 -8.49 13.52 5.09
N TYR A 204 -7.32 13.65 5.72
CA TYR A 204 -6.52 12.50 6.14
C TYR A 204 -7.19 11.74 7.28
N ASP A 205 -7.83 12.43 8.23
CA ASP A 205 -8.51 11.80 9.37
C ASP A 205 -9.63 10.83 8.95
N ARG A 206 -10.18 11.03 7.75
CA ARG A 206 -11.23 10.15 7.20
C ARG A 206 -10.72 8.80 6.72
N VAL A 207 -9.43 8.69 6.46
CA VAL A 207 -8.80 7.51 5.82
C VAL A 207 -7.63 6.95 6.61
N PHE A 208 -7.27 7.58 7.73
CA PHE A 208 -6.15 7.22 8.58
C PHE A 208 -6.67 6.71 9.94
N PRO A 209 -6.90 5.40 10.11
CA PRO A 209 -7.53 4.83 11.30
C PRO A 209 -6.52 4.56 12.44
N MET A 210 -5.71 5.54 12.78
CA MET A 210 -4.79 5.52 13.91
C MET A 210 -5.04 6.73 14.80
N ASP A 211 -4.76 6.62 16.10
CA ASP A 211 -4.89 7.74 17.05
C ASP A 211 -3.68 8.68 16.96
N ILE A 212 -3.51 9.27 15.77
CA ILE A 212 -2.42 10.19 15.41
C ILE A 212 -3.02 11.33 14.60
N TYR A 213 -2.45 12.53 14.72
CA TYR A 213 -2.81 13.70 13.92
C TYR A 213 -1.97 13.74 12.62
N PRO A 214 -2.40 13.13 11.50
CA PRO A 214 -1.56 12.91 10.33
C PRO A 214 -1.09 14.20 9.66
N GLU A 215 -1.94 15.23 9.54
CA GLU A 215 -1.56 16.49 8.90
C GLU A 215 -0.52 17.25 9.74
N TYR A 216 -0.64 17.22 11.07
CA TYR A 216 0.36 17.84 11.96
C TYR A 216 1.67 17.10 11.93
N LEU A 217 1.64 15.76 11.90
CA LEU A 217 2.83 14.93 11.80
C LEU A 217 3.58 15.21 10.49
N ILE A 218 2.90 15.25 9.34
CA ILE A 218 3.52 15.59 8.06
C ILE A 218 4.18 16.98 8.11
N LYS A 219 3.52 17.97 8.71
CA LYS A 219 4.10 19.31 8.89
C LYS A 219 5.34 19.31 9.78
N ALA A 220 5.34 18.54 10.86
CA ALA A 220 6.50 18.37 11.72
C ALA A 220 7.68 17.73 10.98
N ILE A 221 7.40 16.71 10.15
CA ILE A 221 8.40 16.04 9.31
C ILE A 221 9.01 17.04 8.30
N LEU A 222 8.17 17.80 7.59
CA LEU A 222 8.61 18.80 6.62
C LEU A 222 9.47 19.91 7.26
N ALA A 223 9.12 20.33 8.49
CA ALA A 223 9.90 21.27 9.26
C ALA A 223 11.15 20.63 9.91
N PHE A 224 11.22 19.30 9.93
CA PHE A 224 12.20 18.52 10.68
C PHE A 224 12.32 18.91 12.15
N ASP A 225 11.17 19.13 12.80
CA ASP A 225 11.06 19.40 14.21
C ASP A 225 10.95 18.06 14.96
N ILE A 226 12.09 17.53 15.41
CA ILE A 226 12.22 16.19 15.99
C ILE A 226 11.31 16.06 17.23
N ASP A 227 11.31 17.06 18.12
CA ASP A 227 10.50 17.01 19.34
C ASP A 227 9.00 16.89 19.00
N LYS A 228 8.53 17.62 17.99
CA LYS A 228 7.14 17.50 17.52
C LYS A 228 6.89 16.20 16.80
N MET A 229 7.83 15.70 16.00
CA MET A 229 7.70 14.40 15.35
C MET A 229 7.51 13.29 16.39
N GLU A 230 8.33 13.26 17.45
CA GLU A 230 8.21 12.31 18.54
C GLU A 230 6.87 12.44 19.29
N ASN A 231 6.49 13.67 19.65
CA ASN A 231 5.22 13.94 20.35
C ASN A 231 3.98 13.61 19.51
N LEU A 232 4.09 13.60 18.18
CA LEU A 232 3.01 13.30 17.25
C LEU A 232 3.03 11.84 16.77
N GLY A 233 3.89 10.99 17.30
CA GLY A 233 3.86 9.56 17.06
C GLY A 233 4.62 9.08 15.83
N ILE A 234 5.75 9.73 15.43
CA ILE A 234 6.55 9.33 14.26
C ILE A 234 7.01 7.86 14.33
N TYR A 235 7.22 7.31 15.53
CA TYR A 235 7.63 5.91 15.70
C TYR A 235 6.53 4.89 15.44
N GLU A 236 5.27 5.32 15.47
CA GLU A 236 4.10 4.45 15.32
C GLU A 236 3.69 4.25 13.85
N VAL A 237 4.26 5.02 12.92
CA VAL A 237 3.82 5.07 11.53
C VAL A 237 4.86 4.50 10.58
N ALA A 238 4.37 3.93 9.48
CA ALA A 238 5.16 3.54 8.32
C ALA A 238 4.67 4.31 7.07
N PRO A 239 5.51 4.48 6.04
CA PRO A 239 5.13 5.21 4.83
C PRO A 239 3.83 4.69 4.19
N GLU A 240 3.62 3.38 4.15
CA GLU A 240 2.44 2.73 3.57
C GLU A 240 1.13 3.07 4.30
N ASP A 241 1.18 3.50 5.55
CA ASP A 241 0.00 3.93 6.30
C ASP A 241 -0.57 5.24 5.74
N PHE A 242 0.28 6.06 5.11
CA PHE A 242 -0.10 7.31 4.45
C PHE A 242 -0.56 7.15 2.99
N ALA A 243 -0.62 5.93 2.46
CA ALA A 243 -0.97 5.71 1.05
C ALA A 243 -2.37 6.22 0.68
N LEU A 244 -3.37 6.04 1.56
CA LEU A 244 -4.70 6.60 1.34
C LEU A 244 -4.74 8.11 1.57
N CYS A 245 -3.96 8.65 2.52
CA CYS A 245 -3.82 10.09 2.71
C CYS A 245 -3.28 10.74 1.44
N GLU A 246 -2.24 10.17 0.83
CA GLU A 246 -1.66 10.60 -0.45
C GLU A 246 -2.69 10.56 -1.58
N PHE A 247 -3.53 9.51 -1.63
CA PHE A 247 -4.58 9.38 -2.64
C PHE A 247 -5.64 10.47 -2.54
N VAL A 248 -6.07 10.82 -1.31
CA VAL A 248 -7.10 11.86 -1.10
C VAL A 248 -6.52 13.27 -1.05
N ASP A 249 -5.20 13.42 -0.90
CA ASP A 249 -4.56 14.72 -0.72
C ASP A 249 -4.88 15.69 -1.87
N THR A 250 -5.44 16.83 -1.50
CA THR A 250 -5.75 17.91 -2.44
C THR A 250 -4.52 18.72 -2.84
N SER A 251 -3.46 18.68 -2.04
CA SER A 251 -2.17 19.37 -2.29
C SER A 251 -1.23 18.56 -3.19
N LYS A 252 -1.54 17.28 -3.43
CA LYS A 252 -0.77 16.36 -4.30
C LYS A 252 0.68 16.15 -3.87
N LEU A 253 0.89 16.05 -2.56
CA LEU A 253 2.19 15.74 -1.97
C LEU A 253 2.47 14.24 -2.00
N GLU A 254 3.74 13.86 -2.15
CA GLU A 254 4.21 12.47 -2.02
C GLU A 254 4.38 12.12 -0.53
N LEU A 255 3.27 11.88 0.18
CA LEU A 255 3.27 11.71 1.63
C LEU A 255 4.07 10.51 2.09
N GLN A 256 3.99 9.39 1.38
CA GLN A 256 4.77 8.18 1.68
C GLN A 256 6.27 8.46 1.63
N LYS A 257 6.71 9.25 0.63
CA LYS A 257 8.11 9.66 0.50
C LYS A 257 8.53 10.61 1.63
N ILE A 258 7.68 11.60 1.97
CA ILE A 258 7.93 12.54 3.07
C ILE A 258 8.13 11.76 4.38
N VAL A 259 7.28 10.79 4.68
CA VAL A 259 7.40 9.95 5.89
C VAL A 259 8.68 9.12 5.85
N ARG A 260 9.01 8.49 4.70
CA ARG A 260 10.25 7.72 4.53
C ARG A 260 11.48 8.57 4.79
N ASP A 261 11.57 9.72 4.11
CA ASP A 261 12.70 10.64 4.24
C ASP A 261 12.82 11.18 5.68
N GLY A 262 11.69 11.43 6.34
CA GLY A 262 11.64 11.84 7.74
C GLY A 262 12.19 10.78 8.69
N LEU A 263 11.74 9.54 8.55
CA LEU A 263 12.23 8.42 9.36
C LEU A 263 13.72 8.16 9.12
N ASP A 264 14.19 8.19 7.87
CA ASP A 264 15.60 7.96 7.53
C ASP A 264 16.51 9.07 8.08
N ARG A 265 16.03 10.33 8.06
CA ARG A 265 16.77 11.46 8.68
C ARG A 265 16.79 11.34 10.21
N LEU A 266 15.64 11.04 10.82
CA LEU A 266 15.55 10.85 12.26
C LEU A 266 16.50 9.74 12.74
N MET A 267 16.53 8.61 12.03
CA MET A 267 17.43 7.51 12.36
C MET A 267 18.92 7.93 12.29
N LYS A 268 19.30 8.82 11.36
CA LYS A 268 20.68 9.33 11.24
C LYS A 268 21.05 10.29 12.37
N GLU A 269 20.13 11.10 12.82
CA GLU A 269 20.38 12.06 13.92
C GLU A 269 20.45 11.37 15.29
N MET A 270 19.88 10.18 15.40
CA MET A 270 19.82 9.45 16.68
C MET A 270 20.90 8.39 16.85
N ASN A 271 21.69 8.08 15.79
CA ASN A 271 22.83 7.17 15.80
C ASN A 271 24.14 7.95 15.79
#